data_b07cfe38f52492bd4183a957614fa907
#
_entry.id   b07cfe38f52492bd4183a957614fa907
#
_cell.length_a   1.000
_cell.length_b   1.000
_cell.length_c   1.000
_cell.angle_alpha   90.00
_cell.angle_beta   90.00
_cell.angle_gamma   90.00
#
_symmetry.space_group_name_H-M   'P 1'
#
loop_
_entity.id
_entity.type
_entity.pdbx_description
1 polymer ?
#
loop_
_entity_poly.entity_id
_entity_poly.type
_entity_poly.pdbx_seq_one_letter_code
_entity_poly.pdbx_strand_id
1 'polypeptide(L)'
;LVPYYSMISLMTANPYERGFLGNIQQIFQTLGNVVVNSTFVTLLGIFTSSTETIYTQRAFTITMLIYCIAMILVTFFCVFSTKERVHSAESTDENDKKSANAGREAGTWETVKALLKNKYWVIVTVSSFVVFFIVIMFAMGNVYYCQYVLYDMGQYSWVANSVSIAQFAVMFVTPAFMKKFGKTAVYEAGMVVMGLGFLGFAVFGGSTRIVMIIFNVLKGCGVGMAGGMALGMVADAITYGTKKTGIDTVGLGNAGVSAAQKIGLGLGTAVFGWALNGAGYDGSLDAQGIAQPESVTTMVKFLYNWLPFIMIAIMFVIMIMFYHCERDLKKMEAAE
;
A
#
# COMPACT_ATOMS: atom_id res chain seq x y z
N LEU A 1 -9.74 9.78 8.23
CA LEU A 1 -8.34 9.57 7.75
C LEU A 1 -7.70 10.86 7.24
N VAL A 2 -8.42 11.72 6.45
CA VAL A 2 -7.85 12.96 5.92
C VAL A 2 -7.35 13.90 7.03
N PRO A 3 -8.11 14.21 8.10
CA PRO A 3 -7.63 15.03 9.20
C PRO A 3 -6.39 14.43 9.90
N TYR A 4 -6.32 13.10 10.02
CA TYR A 4 -5.18 12.42 10.63
C TYR A 4 -3.88 12.59 9.82
N TYR A 5 -3.94 12.50 8.49
CA TYR A 5 -2.77 12.73 7.64
C TYR A 5 -2.35 14.20 7.59
N SER A 6 -3.30 15.14 7.67
CA SER A 6 -2.99 16.57 7.73
C SER A 6 -2.33 16.99 9.04
N MET A 7 -2.54 16.25 10.14
CA MET A 7 -1.91 16.55 11.43
C MET A 7 -0.38 16.55 11.37
N ILE A 8 0.24 15.69 10.57
CA ILE A 8 1.71 15.69 10.42
C ILE A 8 2.24 17.05 9.94
N SER A 9 1.52 17.69 9.03
CA SER A 9 1.88 19.02 8.53
C SER A 9 1.63 20.14 9.57
N LEU A 10 0.72 19.94 10.51
CA LEU A 10 0.40 20.86 11.59
C LEU A 10 1.28 20.68 12.83
N MET A 11 1.99 19.56 12.94
CA MET A 11 2.88 19.28 14.07
C MET A 11 4.24 19.95 13.96
N THR A 12 4.77 20.12 12.73
CA THR A 12 6.07 20.74 12.49
C THR A 12 6.14 21.43 11.12
N ALA A 13 6.86 22.55 11.07
CA ALA A 13 7.16 23.25 9.83
C ALA A 13 8.39 22.68 9.10
N ASN A 14 9.26 21.93 9.81
CA ASN A 14 10.50 21.40 9.26
C ASN A 14 10.25 20.21 8.31
N PRO A 15 10.66 20.27 7.03
CA PRO A 15 10.46 19.19 6.07
C PRO A 15 11.12 17.85 6.45
N TYR A 16 12.27 17.91 7.13
CA TYR A 16 12.97 16.71 7.62
C TYR A 16 12.18 16.01 8.72
N GLU A 17 11.68 16.76 9.70
CA GLU A 17 10.85 16.22 10.78
C GLU A 17 9.53 15.65 10.27
N ARG A 18 8.90 16.30 9.27
CA ARG A 18 7.70 15.75 8.59
C ARG A 18 7.98 14.40 7.96
N GLY A 19 9.13 14.28 7.26
CA GLY A 19 9.55 12.99 6.69
C GLY A 19 9.79 11.92 7.75
N PHE A 20 10.41 12.30 8.86
CA PHE A 20 10.65 11.40 10.00
C PHE A 20 9.35 10.93 10.65
N LEU A 21 8.40 11.84 10.90
CA LEU A 21 7.06 11.51 11.42
C LEU A 21 6.28 10.59 10.48
N GLY A 22 6.37 10.82 9.15
CA GLY A 22 5.78 9.93 8.15
C GLY A 22 6.36 8.51 8.18
N ASN A 23 7.67 8.37 8.37
CA ASN A 23 8.32 7.08 8.53
C ASN A 23 7.89 6.37 9.84
N ILE A 24 7.81 7.09 10.95
CA ILE A 24 7.30 6.56 12.22
C ILE A 24 5.86 6.06 12.04
N GLN A 25 5.02 6.83 11.37
CA GLN A 25 3.64 6.44 11.06
C GLN A 25 3.58 5.11 10.30
N GLN A 26 4.41 4.93 9.26
CA GLN A 26 4.48 3.69 8.49
C GLN A 26 4.94 2.50 9.33
N ILE A 27 5.91 2.71 10.22
CA ILE A 27 6.38 1.71 11.17
C ILE A 27 5.24 1.23 12.07
N PHE A 28 4.52 2.15 12.72
CA PHE A 28 3.40 1.80 13.59
C PHE A 28 2.22 1.19 12.83
N GLN A 29 1.96 1.64 11.59
CA GLN A 29 0.96 1.02 10.73
C GLN A 29 1.30 -0.45 10.44
N THR A 30 2.56 -0.75 10.13
CA THR A 30 3.01 -2.12 9.86
C THR A 30 2.94 -2.98 11.12
N LEU A 31 3.34 -2.44 12.28
CA LEU A 31 3.19 -3.12 13.58
C LEU A 31 1.72 -3.42 13.89
N GLY A 32 0.83 -2.46 13.67
CA GLY A 32 -0.61 -2.66 13.82
C GLY A 32 -1.14 -3.81 12.95
N ASN A 33 -0.70 -3.88 11.69
CA ASN A 33 -1.05 -4.99 10.79
C ASN A 33 -0.57 -6.34 11.34
N VAL A 34 0.66 -6.43 11.87
CA VAL A 34 1.18 -7.66 12.49
C VAL A 34 0.34 -8.07 13.69
N VAL A 35 -0.04 -7.13 14.55
CA VAL A 35 -0.89 -7.41 15.73
C VAL A 35 -2.24 -7.94 15.29
N VAL A 36 -2.92 -7.27 14.35
CA VAL A 36 -4.23 -7.70 13.83
C VAL A 36 -4.14 -9.07 13.19
N ASN A 37 -3.18 -9.30 12.30
CA ASN A 37 -2.99 -10.59 11.62
C ASN A 37 -2.71 -11.75 12.60
N SER A 38 -1.97 -11.46 13.69
CA SER A 38 -1.64 -12.49 14.70
C SER A 38 -2.81 -12.82 15.60
N THR A 39 -3.63 -11.81 15.94
CA THR A 39 -4.73 -11.98 16.90
C THR A 39 -6.05 -12.38 16.24
N PHE A 40 -6.21 -12.13 14.93
CA PHE A 40 -7.46 -12.34 14.22
C PHE A 40 -7.98 -13.78 14.32
N VAL A 41 -7.17 -14.75 13.90
CA VAL A 41 -7.56 -16.17 13.92
C VAL A 41 -7.71 -16.69 15.34
N THR A 42 -6.86 -16.22 16.27
CA THR A 42 -6.94 -16.60 17.69
C THR A 42 -8.26 -16.14 18.30
N LEU A 43 -8.67 -14.89 18.06
CA LEU A 43 -9.95 -14.38 18.54
C LEU A 43 -11.14 -15.12 17.91
N LEU A 44 -11.10 -15.39 16.61
CA LEU A 44 -12.13 -16.21 15.96
C LEU A 44 -12.26 -17.57 16.61
N GLY A 45 -11.13 -18.24 16.90
CA GLY A 45 -11.14 -19.55 17.57
C GLY A 45 -11.70 -19.51 19.01
N ILE A 46 -11.43 -18.45 19.77
CA ILE A 46 -11.96 -18.30 21.12
C ILE A 46 -13.49 -18.17 21.14
N PHE A 47 -14.06 -17.47 20.15
CA PHE A 47 -15.50 -17.22 20.08
C PHE A 47 -16.29 -18.21 19.22
N THR A 48 -15.60 -19.18 18.61
CA THR A 48 -16.22 -20.31 17.91
C THR A 48 -16.39 -21.47 18.89
N SER A 49 -17.55 -22.06 18.94
CA SER A 49 -17.83 -23.24 19.80
C SER A 49 -16.98 -24.42 19.34
N SER A 50 -16.42 -25.17 20.27
CA SER A 50 -15.52 -26.31 20.02
C SER A 50 -16.11 -27.48 19.22
N THR A 51 -17.42 -27.43 18.97
CA THR A 51 -18.17 -28.40 18.15
C THR A 51 -18.32 -28.01 16.68
N GLU A 52 -17.93 -26.77 16.32
CA GLU A 52 -18.11 -26.26 14.95
C GLU A 52 -16.78 -26.27 14.20
N THR A 53 -16.77 -26.86 13.01
CA THR A 53 -15.60 -26.95 12.13
C THR A 53 -15.35 -25.65 11.35
N ILE A 54 -16.29 -24.71 11.37
CA ILE A 54 -16.26 -23.46 10.62
C ILE A 54 -16.48 -22.28 11.57
N TYR A 55 -15.75 -21.18 11.37
CA TYR A 55 -15.92 -19.97 12.17
C TYR A 55 -17.32 -19.37 11.96
N THR A 56 -18.05 -19.21 13.05
CA THR A 56 -19.43 -18.69 13.02
C THR A 56 -19.50 -17.20 12.73
N GLN A 57 -20.58 -16.74 12.10
CA GLN A 57 -20.87 -15.32 11.92
C GLN A 57 -20.80 -14.54 13.25
N ARG A 58 -21.23 -15.18 14.36
CA ARG A 58 -21.15 -14.61 15.72
C ARG A 58 -19.69 -14.34 16.13
N ALA A 59 -18.75 -15.27 15.87
CA ALA A 59 -17.34 -15.12 16.17
C ALA A 59 -16.73 -13.95 15.37
N PHE A 60 -17.06 -13.83 14.08
CA PHE A 60 -16.66 -12.68 13.27
C PHE A 60 -17.19 -11.36 13.82
N THR A 61 -18.48 -11.30 14.18
CA THR A 61 -19.10 -10.09 14.72
C THR A 61 -18.44 -9.64 16.01
N ILE A 62 -18.21 -10.55 16.96
CA ILE A 62 -17.56 -10.24 18.25
C ILE A 62 -16.11 -9.79 18.03
N THR A 63 -15.35 -10.48 17.19
CA THR A 63 -13.96 -10.12 16.86
C THR A 63 -13.87 -8.72 16.25
N MET A 64 -14.74 -8.41 15.28
CA MET A 64 -14.81 -7.07 14.68
C MET A 64 -15.21 -6.00 15.68
N LEU A 65 -16.13 -6.29 16.60
CA LEU A 65 -16.54 -5.36 17.63
C LEU A 65 -15.39 -5.03 18.59
N ILE A 66 -14.58 -6.02 18.97
CA ILE A 66 -13.37 -5.82 19.77
C ILE A 66 -12.39 -4.88 19.06
N TYR A 67 -12.12 -5.10 17.78
CA TYR A 67 -11.24 -4.22 17.01
C TYR A 67 -11.81 -2.80 16.85
N CYS A 68 -13.12 -2.65 16.65
CA CYS A 68 -13.77 -1.34 16.59
C CYS A 68 -13.63 -0.58 17.92
N ILE A 69 -13.85 -1.24 19.06
CA ILE A 69 -13.66 -0.62 20.38
C ILE A 69 -12.21 -0.21 20.58
N ALA A 70 -11.26 -1.10 20.29
CA ALA A 70 -9.83 -0.80 20.37
C ALA A 70 -9.44 0.41 19.49
N MET A 71 -9.95 0.46 18.24
CA MET A 71 -9.72 1.59 17.33
C MET A 71 -10.26 2.90 17.89
N ILE A 72 -11.47 2.89 18.46
CA ILE A 72 -12.08 4.07 19.08
C ILE A 72 -11.21 4.57 20.25
N LEU A 73 -10.79 3.69 21.13
CA LEU A 73 -9.95 4.04 22.29
C LEU A 73 -8.60 4.63 21.86
N VAL A 74 -7.92 4.01 20.88
CA VAL A 74 -6.65 4.51 20.35
C VAL A 74 -6.83 5.86 19.64
N THR A 75 -7.94 6.05 18.92
CA THR A 75 -8.25 7.33 18.27
C THR A 75 -8.48 8.43 19.28
N PHE A 76 -9.25 8.19 20.34
CA PHE A 76 -9.44 9.14 21.44
C PHE A 76 -8.10 9.48 22.11
N PHE A 77 -7.28 8.47 22.43
CA PHE A 77 -5.95 8.68 22.99
C PHE A 77 -5.09 9.57 22.08
N CYS A 78 -5.11 9.31 20.76
CA CYS A 78 -4.38 10.11 19.79
C CYS A 78 -4.86 11.58 19.80
N VAL A 79 -6.17 11.83 19.77
CA VAL A 79 -6.75 13.19 19.79
C VAL A 79 -6.35 13.95 21.04
N PHE A 80 -6.43 13.33 22.20
CA PHE A 80 -6.07 14.00 23.47
C PHE A 80 -4.57 14.19 23.66
N SER A 81 -3.74 13.33 23.05
CA SER A 81 -2.28 13.39 23.18
C SER A 81 -1.62 14.31 22.17
N THR A 82 -2.29 14.63 21.04
CA THR A 82 -1.72 15.42 19.96
C THR A 82 -2.09 16.89 20.13
N LYS A 83 -1.09 17.78 20.10
CA LYS A 83 -1.27 19.23 20.11
C LYS A 83 -0.83 19.80 18.78
N GLU A 84 -1.67 20.62 18.18
CA GLU A 84 -1.31 21.44 17.02
C GLU A 84 -0.30 22.49 17.47
N ARG A 85 0.90 22.49 16.87
CA ARG A 85 1.98 23.42 17.19
C ARG A 85 2.17 24.48 16.12
N VAL A 86 1.80 24.15 14.89
CA VAL A 86 1.80 25.09 13.77
C VAL A 86 0.37 25.56 13.60
N HIS A 87 0.02 26.68 14.26
CA HIS A 87 -1.18 27.36 13.87
C HIS A 87 -1.02 27.82 12.42
N SER A 88 -2.09 27.73 11.62
CA SER A 88 -2.19 28.43 10.33
C SER A 88 -2.23 29.93 10.61
N ALA A 89 -1.17 30.46 11.23
CA ALA A 89 -0.90 31.87 11.11
C ALA A 89 -0.70 32.09 9.61
N GLU A 90 -1.53 32.92 9.02
CA GLU A 90 -1.22 33.60 7.79
C GLU A 90 0.29 33.88 7.84
N SER A 91 1.06 33.11 7.08
CA SER A 91 2.51 33.24 7.01
C SER A 91 2.78 34.59 6.33
N THR A 92 2.88 35.60 7.14
CA THR A 92 3.33 36.95 6.79
C THR A 92 4.87 37.02 6.60
N ASP A 93 5.56 35.89 6.62
CA ASP A 93 6.98 35.82 6.33
C ASP A 93 7.22 35.59 4.83
N GLU A 94 7.56 36.66 4.14
CA GLU A 94 7.98 36.68 2.73
C GLU A 94 9.18 35.76 2.43
N ASN A 95 9.91 35.29 3.43
CA ASN A 95 11.03 34.36 3.28
C ASN A 95 10.62 32.88 3.14
N ASP A 96 9.46 32.47 3.65
CA ASP A 96 8.96 31.10 3.46
C ASP A 96 8.34 30.86 2.06
N LYS A 97 7.96 31.95 1.38
CA LYS A 97 7.50 31.89 -0.03
C LYS A 97 8.61 31.54 -1.02
N LYS A 98 9.87 31.67 -0.64
CA LYS A 98 11.03 31.34 -1.51
C LYS A 98 11.46 29.89 -1.45
N SER A 99 10.97 29.09 -0.48
CA SER A 99 11.32 27.67 -0.33
C SER A 99 10.29 26.69 -0.90
N ALA A 100 9.06 27.12 -1.18
CA ALA A 100 8.12 26.36 -1.98
C ALA A 100 8.41 26.70 -3.44
N ASN A 101 8.58 25.70 -4.31
CA ASN A 101 8.67 25.88 -5.76
C ASN A 101 7.50 26.73 -6.23
N ALA A 102 7.72 28.06 -6.33
CA ALA A 102 6.67 29.04 -6.53
C ALA A 102 6.16 28.99 -7.98
N GLY A 103 5.30 28.01 -8.27
CA GLY A 103 4.48 28.03 -9.47
C GLY A 103 3.34 29.06 -9.31
N ARG A 104 2.89 29.63 -10.43
CA ARG A 104 1.70 30.48 -10.46
C ARG A 104 0.47 29.69 -10.02
N GLU A 105 -0.34 30.24 -9.13
CA GLU A 105 -1.69 29.70 -8.86
C GLU A 105 -2.54 29.78 -10.13
N ALA A 106 -3.00 28.64 -10.61
CA ALA A 106 -3.83 28.52 -11.79
C ALA A 106 -5.23 27.99 -11.42
N GLY A 107 -6.20 28.19 -12.30
CA GLY A 107 -7.53 27.60 -12.10
C GLY A 107 -7.47 26.08 -12.05
N THR A 108 -8.39 25.46 -11.30
CA THR A 108 -8.43 24.00 -11.08
C THR A 108 -8.32 23.20 -12.37
N TRP A 109 -9.00 23.62 -13.44
CA TRP A 109 -8.97 22.92 -14.72
C TRP A 109 -7.62 23.05 -15.45
N GLU A 110 -6.96 24.20 -15.34
CA GLU A 110 -5.63 24.43 -15.88
C GLU A 110 -4.60 23.53 -15.16
N THR A 111 -4.70 23.44 -13.83
CA THR A 111 -3.86 22.57 -12.99
C THR A 111 -4.06 21.09 -13.34
N VAL A 112 -5.31 20.63 -13.55
CA VAL A 112 -5.58 19.25 -14.00
C VAL A 112 -4.93 18.96 -15.35
N LYS A 113 -5.06 19.89 -16.30
CA LYS A 113 -4.41 19.73 -17.62
C LYS A 113 -2.88 19.69 -17.52
N ALA A 114 -2.29 20.49 -16.65
CA ALA A 114 -0.84 20.49 -16.41
C ALA A 114 -0.38 19.13 -15.83
N LEU A 115 -1.12 18.57 -14.88
CA LEU A 115 -0.86 17.25 -14.29
C LEU A 115 -0.97 16.14 -15.33
N LEU A 116 -2.03 16.10 -16.12
CA LEU A 116 -2.23 15.08 -17.15
C LEU A 116 -1.18 15.15 -18.27
N LYS A 117 -0.63 16.33 -18.56
CA LYS A 117 0.49 16.49 -19.48
C LYS A 117 1.84 16.10 -18.91
N ASN A 118 1.94 15.97 -17.58
CA ASN A 118 3.14 15.52 -16.90
C ASN A 118 3.24 14.00 -16.95
N LYS A 119 4.00 13.47 -17.89
CA LYS A 119 4.18 12.02 -18.06
C LYS A 119 4.63 11.29 -16.78
N TYR A 120 5.52 11.91 -15.99
CA TYR A 120 6.04 11.31 -14.77
C TYR A 120 4.98 11.22 -13.68
N TRP A 121 4.15 12.26 -13.54
CA TRP A 121 3.04 12.25 -12.62
C TRP A 121 2.00 11.18 -12.99
N VAL A 122 1.67 11.05 -14.28
CA VAL A 122 0.75 10.01 -14.76
C VAL A 122 1.30 8.60 -14.44
N ILE A 123 2.58 8.34 -14.73
CA ILE A 123 3.21 7.04 -14.47
C ILE A 123 3.17 6.70 -12.98
N VAL A 124 3.56 7.63 -12.10
CA VAL A 124 3.56 7.40 -10.64
C VAL A 124 2.13 7.22 -10.10
N THR A 125 1.16 7.95 -10.65
CA THR A 125 -0.25 7.83 -10.28
C THR A 125 -0.81 6.45 -10.68
N VAL A 126 -0.53 5.99 -11.90
CA VAL A 126 -0.89 4.64 -12.36
C VAL A 126 -0.17 3.57 -11.54
N SER A 127 1.11 3.78 -11.23
CA SER A 127 1.87 2.86 -10.37
C SER A 127 1.26 2.77 -8.96
N SER A 128 0.84 3.90 -8.39
CA SER A 128 0.14 3.93 -7.10
C SER A 128 -1.19 3.17 -7.14
N PHE A 129 -1.96 3.36 -8.21
CA PHE A 129 -3.19 2.57 -8.44
C PHE A 129 -2.90 1.07 -8.45
N VAL A 130 -1.91 0.63 -9.24
CA VAL A 130 -1.52 -0.79 -9.37
C VAL A 130 -1.08 -1.37 -8.04
N VAL A 131 -0.23 -0.66 -7.29
CA VAL A 131 0.26 -1.12 -5.98
C VAL A 131 -0.91 -1.32 -5.01
N PHE A 132 -1.83 -0.37 -4.91
CA PHE A 132 -2.97 -0.49 -3.98
C PHE A 132 -4.00 -1.53 -4.43
N PHE A 133 -4.16 -1.73 -5.74
CA PHE A 133 -4.91 -2.86 -6.28
C PHE A 133 -4.30 -4.21 -5.87
N ILE A 134 -2.97 -4.35 -5.97
CA ILE A 134 -2.26 -5.57 -5.54
C ILE A 134 -2.35 -5.77 -4.03
N VAL A 135 -2.24 -4.70 -3.24
CA VAL A 135 -2.36 -4.77 -1.77
C VAL A 135 -3.70 -5.37 -1.34
N ILE A 136 -4.81 -4.96 -1.95
CA ILE A 136 -6.12 -5.52 -1.60
C ILE A 136 -6.29 -6.94 -2.11
N MET A 137 -5.79 -7.26 -3.33
CA MET A 137 -5.77 -8.63 -3.85
C MET A 137 -5.03 -9.58 -2.90
N PHE A 138 -3.90 -9.14 -2.39
CA PHE A 138 -3.11 -9.90 -1.44
C PHE A 138 -3.81 -10.02 -0.07
N ALA A 139 -4.38 -8.93 0.45
CA ALA A 139 -5.06 -8.93 1.75
C ALA A 139 -6.28 -9.87 1.76
N MET A 140 -7.15 -9.76 0.76
CA MET A 140 -8.31 -10.66 0.60
C MET A 140 -7.85 -12.08 0.27
N GLY A 141 -6.91 -12.20 -0.67
CA GLY A 141 -6.37 -13.47 -1.12
C GLY A 141 -5.77 -14.32 0.00
N ASN A 142 -5.15 -13.73 1.03
CA ASN A 142 -4.61 -14.47 2.18
C ASN A 142 -5.67 -15.32 2.88
N VAL A 143 -6.85 -14.75 3.14
CA VAL A 143 -7.95 -15.47 3.81
C VAL A 143 -8.44 -16.62 2.92
N TYR A 144 -8.80 -16.31 1.67
CA TYR A 144 -9.32 -17.30 0.72
C TYR A 144 -8.28 -18.38 0.37
N TYR A 145 -7.00 -18.02 0.30
CA TYR A 145 -5.93 -18.99 0.05
C TYR A 145 -5.77 -19.96 1.21
N CYS A 146 -5.77 -19.48 2.44
CA CYS A 146 -5.69 -20.34 3.62
C CYS A 146 -6.92 -21.24 3.75
N GLN A 147 -8.11 -20.72 3.45
CA GLN A 147 -9.37 -21.46 3.59
C GLN A 147 -9.60 -22.49 2.49
N TYR A 148 -9.37 -22.13 1.21
CA TYR A 148 -9.76 -22.96 0.05
C TYR A 148 -8.60 -23.64 -0.68
N VAL A 149 -7.35 -23.25 -0.41
CA VAL A 149 -6.18 -23.85 -1.04
C VAL A 149 -5.39 -24.69 -0.04
N LEU A 150 -5.17 -24.13 1.17
CA LEU A 150 -4.44 -24.84 2.23
C LEU A 150 -5.37 -25.66 3.13
N TYR A 151 -6.67 -25.37 3.13
CA TYR A 151 -7.67 -25.95 4.03
C TYR A 151 -7.27 -25.86 5.52
N ASP A 152 -6.50 -24.81 5.87
CA ASP A 152 -5.98 -24.59 7.21
C ASP A 152 -5.88 -23.09 7.51
N MET A 153 -6.90 -22.57 8.19
CA MET A 153 -6.93 -21.17 8.65
C MET A 153 -5.88 -20.87 9.72
N GLY A 154 -5.34 -21.86 10.41
CA GLY A 154 -4.23 -21.71 11.34
C GLY A 154 -2.94 -21.17 10.67
N GLN A 155 -2.80 -21.36 9.36
CA GLN A 155 -1.68 -20.82 8.57
C GLN A 155 -1.80 -19.31 8.30
N TYR A 156 -2.99 -18.70 8.44
CA TYR A 156 -3.24 -17.29 8.08
C TYR A 156 -2.24 -16.34 8.73
N SER A 157 -2.05 -16.45 10.05
CA SER A 157 -1.15 -15.57 10.79
C SER A 157 0.29 -15.65 10.27
N TRP A 158 0.77 -16.85 9.93
CA TRP A 158 2.11 -17.05 9.38
C TRP A 158 2.25 -16.48 7.97
N VAL A 159 1.27 -16.74 7.11
CA VAL A 159 1.25 -16.26 5.72
C VAL A 159 1.21 -14.74 5.68
N ALA A 160 0.33 -14.12 6.44
CA ALA A 160 0.18 -12.66 6.47
C ALA A 160 1.35 -11.95 7.16
N ASN A 161 1.81 -12.46 8.32
CA ASN A 161 2.88 -11.82 9.08
C ASN A 161 4.25 -11.95 8.42
N SER A 162 4.53 -13.02 7.69
CA SER A 162 5.81 -13.17 6.98
C SER A 162 6.08 -12.00 6.01
N VAL A 163 5.04 -11.49 5.34
CA VAL A 163 5.13 -10.30 4.48
C VAL A 163 5.33 -9.03 5.32
N SER A 164 4.51 -8.84 6.35
CA SER A 164 4.54 -7.62 7.18
C SER A 164 5.86 -7.46 7.94
N ILE A 165 6.41 -8.55 8.49
CA ILE A 165 7.69 -8.54 9.20
C ILE A 165 8.84 -8.23 8.24
N ALA A 166 8.85 -8.84 7.05
CA ALA A 166 9.86 -8.56 6.03
C ALA A 166 9.79 -7.11 5.54
N GLN A 167 8.58 -6.60 5.29
CA GLN A 167 8.34 -5.20 4.94
C GLN A 167 8.90 -4.27 6.02
N PHE A 168 8.59 -4.53 7.29
CA PHE A 168 9.08 -3.75 8.42
C PHE A 168 10.60 -3.74 8.49
N ALA A 169 11.26 -4.90 8.39
CA ALA A 169 12.71 -5.02 8.46
C ALA A 169 13.42 -4.24 7.34
N VAL A 170 12.92 -4.33 6.12
CA VAL A 170 13.51 -3.66 4.96
C VAL A 170 13.35 -2.14 5.02
N MET A 171 12.30 -1.62 5.65
CA MET A 171 12.10 -0.16 5.78
C MET A 171 13.27 0.54 6.49
N PHE A 172 13.97 -0.13 7.40
CA PHE A 172 15.16 0.43 8.06
C PHE A 172 16.38 0.49 7.14
N VAL A 173 16.47 -0.42 6.18
CA VAL A 173 17.63 -0.54 5.28
C VAL A 173 17.43 0.29 4.00
N THR A 174 16.19 0.49 3.59
CA THR A 174 15.82 1.22 2.37
C THR A 174 16.42 2.63 2.25
N PRO A 175 16.49 3.47 3.31
CA PRO A 175 17.12 4.79 3.23
C PRO A 175 18.62 4.75 2.88
N ALA A 176 19.33 3.71 3.32
CA ALA A 176 20.74 3.53 2.97
C ALA A 176 20.92 3.19 1.48
N PHE A 177 20.07 2.33 0.94
CA PHE A 177 20.05 2.03 -0.49
C PHE A 177 19.67 3.25 -1.33
N MET A 178 18.69 4.04 -0.88
CA MET A 178 18.28 5.28 -1.55
C MET A 178 19.45 6.26 -1.70
N LYS A 179 20.26 6.44 -0.65
CA LYS A 179 21.44 7.33 -0.71
C LYS A 179 22.47 6.87 -1.74
N LYS A 180 22.60 5.55 -1.94
CA LYS A 180 23.63 4.99 -2.83
C LYS A 180 23.17 4.88 -4.29
N PHE A 181 21.92 4.48 -4.53
CA PHE A 181 21.43 4.11 -5.86
C PHE A 181 20.37 5.07 -6.41
N GLY A 182 19.82 5.98 -5.59
CA GLY A 182 18.71 6.84 -5.95
C GLY A 182 17.34 6.19 -5.70
N LYS A 183 16.28 7.02 -5.67
CA LYS A 183 14.91 6.59 -5.35
C LYS A 183 14.33 5.65 -6.41
N THR A 184 14.52 6.00 -7.69
CA THR A 184 13.98 5.23 -8.82
C THR A 184 14.55 3.83 -8.87
N ALA A 185 15.88 3.67 -8.75
CA ALA A 185 16.52 2.35 -8.79
C ALA A 185 16.09 1.44 -7.63
N VAL A 186 15.91 2.01 -6.42
CA VAL A 186 15.42 1.25 -5.26
C VAL A 186 13.96 0.82 -5.45
N TYR A 187 13.13 1.69 -6.02
CA TYR A 187 11.75 1.37 -6.36
C TYR A 187 11.66 0.22 -7.38
N GLU A 188 12.42 0.30 -8.47
CA GLU A 188 12.51 -0.73 -9.51
C GLU A 188 13.03 -2.07 -8.97
N ALA A 189 14.09 -2.03 -8.15
CA ALA A 189 14.59 -3.22 -7.47
C ALA A 189 13.51 -3.84 -6.55
N GLY A 190 12.76 -3.02 -5.83
CA GLY A 190 11.62 -3.45 -5.04
C GLY A 190 10.55 -4.17 -5.87
N MET A 191 10.23 -3.65 -7.06
CA MET A 191 9.28 -4.30 -7.99
C MET A 191 9.80 -5.67 -8.47
N VAL A 192 11.09 -5.78 -8.79
CA VAL A 192 11.70 -7.07 -9.19
C VAL A 192 11.63 -8.08 -8.05
N VAL A 193 12.04 -7.69 -6.84
CA VAL A 193 12.02 -8.58 -5.66
C VAL A 193 10.59 -9.03 -5.34
N MET A 194 9.62 -8.09 -5.41
CA MET A 194 8.20 -8.39 -5.20
C MET A 194 7.67 -9.34 -6.29
N GLY A 195 8.00 -9.09 -7.54
CA GLY A 195 7.62 -9.93 -8.68
C GLY A 195 8.15 -11.35 -8.56
N LEU A 196 9.42 -11.52 -8.20
CA LEU A 196 10.03 -12.83 -7.92
C LEU A 196 9.34 -13.53 -6.74
N GLY A 197 8.94 -12.79 -5.72
CA GLY A 197 8.16 -13.31 -4.60
C GLY A 197 6.79 -13.87 -5.05
N PHE A 198 6.05 -13.14 -5.90
CA PHE A 198 4.76 -13.60 -6.42
C PHE A 198 4.92 -14.79 -7.38
N LEU A 199 5.87 -14.72 -8.31
CA LEU A 199 6.14 -15.80 -9.25
C LEU A 199 6.57 -17.09 -8.54
N GLY A 200 7.53 -16.96 -7.62
CA GLY A 200 8.02 -18.12 -6.87
C GLY A 200 6.93 -18.74 -5.99
N PHE A 201 6.10 -17.92 -5.38
CA PHE A 201 4.94 -18.43 -4.63
C PHE A 201 3.91 -19.10 -5.55
N ALA A 202 3.67 -18.57 -6.76
CA ALA A 202 2.76 -19.17 -7.73
C ALA A 202 3.20 -20.57 -8.17
N VAL A 203 4.51 -20.75 -8.35
CA VAL A 203 5.10 -22.00 -8.85
C VAL A 203 5.35 -23.01 -7.73
N PHE A 204 5.85 -22.58 -6.58
CA PHE A 204 6.34 -23.45 -5.51
C PHE A 204 5.54 -23.35 -4.21
N GLY A 205 4.62 -22.39 -4.07
CA GLY A 205 3.94 -22.07 -2.82
C GLY A 205 3.08 -23.20 -2.20
N GLY A 206 2.71 -24.21 -2.99
CA GLY A 206 1.99 -25.39 -2.48
C GLY A 206 2.87 -26.49 -1.89
N SER A 207 4.23 -26.36 -1.94
CA SER A 207 5.14 -27.45 -1.61
C SER A 207 5.34 -27.63 -0.11
N THR A 208 5.72 -26.59 0.61
CA THR A 208 6.00 -26.64 2.06
C THR A 208 5.81 -25.27 2.71
N ARG A 209 5.52 -25.24 4.02
CA ARG A 209 5.37 -24.01 4.81
C ARG A 209 6.59 -23.08 4.70
N ILE A 210 7.80 -23.67 4.74
CA ILE A 210 9.05 -22.92 4.65
C ILE A 210 9.16 -22.19 3.30
N VAL A 211 8.82 -22.85 2.21
CA VAL A 211 8.82 -22.27 0.85
C VAL A 211 7.84 -21.12 0.73
N MET A 212 6.62 -21.27 1.30
CA MET A 212 5.65 -20.18 1.35
C MET A 212 6.19 -18.95 2.10
N ILE A 213 6.84 -19.16 3.25
CA ILE A 213 7.42 -18.08 4.05
C ILE A 213 8.54 -17.37 3.26
N ILE A 214 9.44 -18.10 2.61
CA ILE A 214 10.54 -17.51 1.82
C ILE A 214 9.99 -16.57 0.74
N PHE A 215 9.02 -17.01 -0.04
CA PHE A 215 8.46 -16.16 -1.11
C PHE A 215 7.61 -15.00 -0.57
N ASN A 216 6.94 -15.17 0.57
CA ASN A 216 6.24 -14.09 1.23
C ASN A 216 7.22 -13.05 1.82
N VAL A 217 8.37 -13.47 2.34
CA VAL A 217 9.45 -12.56 2.75
C VAL A 217 9.94 -11.74 1.55
N LEU A 218 10.13 -12.36 0.37
CA LEU A 218 10.49 -11.63 -0.84
C LEU A 218 9.41 -10.62 -1.24
N LYS A 219 8.12 -11.00 -1.21
CA LYS A 219 7.00 -10.06 -1.45
C LYS A 219 7.09 -8.87 -0.49
N GLY A 220 7.27 -9.13 0.82
CA GLY A 220 7.37 -8.11 1.86
C GLY A 220 8.57 -7.18 1.67
N CYS A 221 9.73 -7.71 1.34
CA CYS A 221 10.92 -6.93 1.03
C CYS A 221 10.66 -5.98 -0.15
N GLY A 222 10.06 -6.48 -1.22
CA GLY A 222 9.73 -5.68 -2.39
C GLY A 222 8.73 -4.57 -2.08
N VAL A 223 7.67 -4.87 -1.32
CA VAL A 223 6.66 -3.87 -0.87
C VAL A 223 7.32 -2.80 0.01
N GLY A 224 8.22 -3.18 0.92
CA GLY A 224 8.93 -2.24 1.80
C GLY A 224 9.83 -1.29 1.03
N MET A 225 10.59 -1.80 0.04
CA MET A 225 11.45 -0.99 -0.82
C MET A 225 10.62 -0.03 -1.70
N ALA A 226 9.61 -0.53 -2.40
CA ALA A 226 8.77 0.28 -3.27
C ALA A 226 7.95 1.31 -2.48
N GLY A 227 7.31 0.91 -1.38
CA GLY A 227 6.47 1.79 -0.55
C GLY A 227 7.24 2.96 0.05
N GLY A 228 8.48 2.72 0.53
CA GLY A 228 9.33 3.76 1.09
C GLY A 228 9.74 4.84 0.07
N MET A 229 9.80 4.50 -1.23
CA MET A 229 10.21 5.45 -2.28
C MET A 229 9.04 6.15 -2.96
N ALA A 230 7.83 5.58 -2.90
CA ALA A 230 6.68 6.05 -3.66
C ALA A 230 6.33 7.54 -3.42
N LEU A 231 6.30 7.97 -2.15
CA LEU A 231 5.99 9.36 -1.80
C LEU A 231 7.05 10.34 -2.32
N GLY A 232 8.33 9.96 -2.25
CA GLY A 232 9.42 10.76 -2.80
C GLY A 232 9.33 10.91 -4.32
N MET A 233 8.95 9.85 -5.03
CA MET A 233 8.78 9.87 -6.49
C MET A 233 7.57 10.71 -6.91
N VAL A 234 6.49 10.72 -6.13
CA VAL A 234 5.34 11.60 -6.34
C VAL A 234 5.76 13.06 -6.22
N ALA A 235 6.51 13.41 -5.16
CA ALA A 235 7.01 14.77 -4.95
C ALA A 235 7.94 15.22 -6.09
N ASP A 236 8.85 14.36 -6.55
CA ASP A 236 9.75 14.65 -7.67
C ASP A 236 8.97 14.86 -8.98
N ALA A 237 7.97 14.05 -9.25
CA ALA A 237 7.12 14.18 -10.44
C ALA A 237 6.31 15.49 -10.43
N ILE A 238 5.79 15.90 -9.28
CA ILE A 238 5.10 17.17 -9.10
C ILE A 238 6.07 18.32 -9.31
N THR A 239 7.25 18.29 -8.67
CA THR A 239 8.29 19.32 -8.82
C THR A 239 8.72 19.49 -10.28
N TYR A 240 8.92 18.38 -11.00
CA TYR A 240 9.21 18.41 -12.43
C TYR A 240 8.10 19.12 -13.23
N GLY A 241 6.84 18.82 -12.92
CA GLY A 241 5.68 19.43 -13.56
C GLY A 241 5.64 20.94 -13.30
N THR A 242 5.82 21.36 -12.07
CA THR A 242 5.83 22.78 -11.66
C THR A 242 6.98 23.55 -12.33
N LYS A 243 8.21 23.01 -12.32
CA LYS A 243 9.34 23.63 -13.02
C LYS A 243 9.10 23.78 -14.53
N LYS A 244 8.47 22.77 -15.15
CA LYS A 244 8.22 22.77 -16.60
C LYS A 244 7.07 23.69 -17.03
N THR A 245 6.02 23.81 -16.24
CA THR A 245 4.79 24.53 -16.60
C THR A 245 4.67 25.90 -15.93
N GLY A 246 5.43 26.15 -14.87
CA GLY A 246 5.29 27.34 -14.02
C GLY A 246 4.00 27.36 -13.21
N ILE A 247 3.22 26.25 -13.16
CA ILE A 247 1.95 26.14 -12.45
C ILE A 247 2.15 25.34 -11.17
N ASP A 248 1.68 25.84 -10.03
CA ASP A 248 1.66 25.05 -8.80
C ASP A 248 0.63 23.91 -8.90
N THR A 249 1.15 22.66 -8.79
CA THR A 249 0.33 21.45 -8.89
C THR A 249 0.40 20.60 -7.63
N VAL A 250 1.02 21.06 -6.54
CA VAL A 250 1.29 20.26 -5.34
C VAL A 250 0.01 19.72 -4.71
N GLY A 251 -0.97 20.57 -4.44
CA GLY A 251 -2.23 20.16 -3.78
C GLY A 251 -3.00 19.13 -4.60
N LEU A 252 -3.28 19.48 -5.86
CA LEU A 252 -4.07 18.64 -6.75
C LEU A 252 -3.33 17.38 -7.20
N GLY A 253 -2.00 17.46 -7.33
CA GLY A 253 -1.14 16.34 -7.67
C GLY A 253 -1.16 15.25 -6.59
N ASN A 254 -1.03 15.61 -5.32
CA ASN A 254 -1.16 14.67 -4.21
C ASN A 254 -2.57 14.12 -4.05
N ALA A 255 -3.60 14.95 -4.23
CA ALA A 255 -5.00 14.53 -4.20
C ALA A 255 -5.30 13.49 -5.29
N GLY A 256 -4.78 13.70 -6.51
CA GLY A 256 -4.93 12.76 -7.62
C GLY A 256 -4.30 11.40 -7.37
N VAL A 257 -3.10 11.36 -6.80
CA VAL A 257 -2.44 10.10 -6.39
C VAL A 257 -3.25 9.40 -5.28
N SER A 258 -3.73 10.15 -4.28
CA SER A 258 -4.57 9.59 -3.22
C SER A 258 -5.90 9.03 -3.76
N ALA A 259 -6.50 9.70 -4.73
CA ALA A 259 -7.69 9.20 -5.43
C ALA A 259 -7.40 7.90 -6.17
N ALA A 260 -6.28 7.83 -6.92
CA ALA A 260 -5.87 6.62 -7.63
C ALA A 260 -5.66 5.42 -6.68
N GLN A 261 -5.06 5.64 -5.52
CA GLN A 261 -4.91 4.62 -4.46
C GLN A 261 -6.27 4.09 -3.97
N LYS A 262 -7.23 4.99 -3.70
CA LYS A 262 -8.59 4.61 -3.27
C LYS A 262 -9.35 3.85 -4.35
N ILE A 263 -9.24 4.30 -5.59
CA ILE A 263 -9.83 3.61 -6.75
C ILE A 263 -9.20 2.22 -6.90
N GLY A 264 -7.87 2.09 -6.73
CA GLY A 264 -7.18 0.81 -6.75
C GLY A 264 -7.71 -0.17 -5.72
N LEU A 265 -7.87 0.26 -4.45
CA LEU A 265 -8.47 -0.56 -3.39
C LEU A 265 -9.91 -0.97 -3.73
N GLY A 266 -10.75 -0.03 -4.16
CA GLY A 266 -12.15 -0.29 -4.47
C GLY A 266 -12.34 -1.23 -5.66
N LEU A 267 -11.64 -0.96 -6.77
CA LEU A 267 -11.68 -1.84 -7.95
C LEU A 267 -11.08 -3.21 -7.66
N GLY A 268 -9.99 -3.28 -6.90
CA GLY A 268 -9.42 -4.56 -6.50
C GLY A 268 -10.41 -5.41 -5.73
N THR A 269 -11.11 -4.83 -4.76
CA THR A 269 -12.17 -5.52 -4.00
C THR A 269 -13.28 -6.03 -4.92
N ALA A 270 -13.76 -5.17 -5.82
CA ALA A 270 -14.83 -5.53 -6.76
C ALA A 270 -14.40 -6.64 -7.73
N VAL A 271 -13.21 -6.52 -8.33
CA VAL A 271 -12.67 -7.55 -9.24
C VAL A 271 -12.47 -8.88 -8.53
N PHE A 272 -11.99 -8.87 -7.28
CA PHE A 272 -11.85 -10.10 -6.49
C PHE A 272 -13.20 -10.79 -6.29
N GLY A 273 -14.24 -10.04 -5.87
CA GLY A 273 -15.58 -10.59 -5.69
C GLY A 273 -16.22 -11.08 -6.99
N TRP A 274 -16.11 -10.31 -8.07
CA TRP A 274 -16.65 -10.71 -9.38
C TRP A 274 -15.96 -11.95 -9.95
N ALA A 275 -14.65 -12.05 -9.80
CA ALA A 275 -13.88 -13.19 -10.28
C ALA A 275 -14.24 -14.46 -9.51
N LEU A 276 -14.42 -14.38 -8.18
CA LEU A 276 -14.89 -15.51 -7.38
C LEU A 276 -16.31 -15.95 -7.75
N ASN A 277 -17.23 -14.99 -7.89
CA ASN A 277 -18.60 -15.29 -8.33
C ASN A 277 -18.61 -15.95 -9.72
N GLY A 278 -17.81 -15.42 -10.67
CA GLY A 278 -17.65 -16.00 -12.00
C GLY A 278 -17.03 -17.41 -12.00
N ALA A 279 -16.23 -17.73 -10.99
CA ALA A 279 -15.69 -19.07 -10.78
C ALA A 279 -16.68 -20.05 -10.14
N GLY A 280 -17.88 -19.59 -9.75
CA GLY A 280 -18.92 -20.40 -9.13
C GLY A 280 -18.81 -20.50 -7.61
N TYR A 281 -18.23 -19.51 -6.95
CA TYR A 281 -18.20 -19.44 -5.49
C TYR A 281 -19.62 -19.35 -4.92
N ASP A 282 -19.95 -20.26 -4.00
CA ASP A 282 -21.22 -20.29 -3.31
C ASP A 282 -21.02 -20.37 -1.79
N GLY A 283 -21.34 -19.26 -1.09
CA GLY A 283 -21.24 -19.20 0.36
C GLY A 283 -22.18 -20.16 1.12
N SER A 284 -23.20 -20.70 0.47
CA SER A 284 -24.07 -21.72 1.08
C SER A 284 -23.38 -23.06 1.26
N LEU A 285 -22.42 -23.41 0.40
CA LEU A 285 -21.60 -24.60 0.52
C LEU A 285 -20.69 -24.51 1.75
N ASP A 286 -20.14 -23.33 2.03
CA ASP A 286 -19.32 -23.11 3.22
C ASP A 286 -20.12 -23.33 4.50
N ALA A 287 -21.37 -22.85 4.54
CA ALA A 287 -22.26 -23.03 5.68
C ALA A 287 -22.62 -24.51 5.93
N GLN A 288 -22.55 -25.33 4.88
CA GLN A 288 -22.83 -26.78 4.94
C GLN A 288 -21.55 -27.62 5.13
N GLY A 289 -20.36 -26.99 5.20
CA GLY A 289 -19.09 -27.72 5.27
C GLY A 289 -18.70 -28.45 3.99
N ILE A 290 -19.29 -28.08 2.85
CA ILE A 290 -19.05 -28.69 1.55
C ILE A 290 -17.92 -27.92 0.85
N ALA A 291 -16.97 -28.63 0.24
CA ALA A 291 -15.86 -28.03 -0.48
C ALA A 291 -16.36 -27.22 -1.70
N GLN A 292 -15.75 -26.06 -1.91
CA GLN A 292 -15.99 -25.22 -3.09
C GLN A 292 -15.52 -25.91 -4.39
N PRO A 293 -16.10 -25.60 -5.55
CA PRO A 293 -15.65 -26.09 -6.84
C PRO A 293 -14.15 -25.84 -7.09
N GLU A 294 -13.50 -26.73 -7.84
CA GLU A 294 -12.07 -26.59 -8.18
C GLU A 294 -11.77 -25.30 -8.97
N SER A 295 -12.73 -24.80 -9.74
CA SER A 295 -12.67 -23.50 -10.42
C SER A 295 -12.43 -22.34 -9.45
N VAL A 296 -13.05 -22.35 -8.27
CA VAL A 296 -12.86 -21.34 -7.22
C VAL A 296 -11.44 -21.40 -6.67
N THR A 297 -10.93 -22.60 -6.36
CA THR A 297 -9.56 -22.80 -5.88
C THR A 297 -8.53 -22.30 -6.90
N THR A 298 -8.75 -22.60 -8.18
CA THR A 298 -7.89 -22.13 -9.29
C THR A 298 -7.95 -20.61 -9.42
N MET A 299 -9.15 -20.03 -9.33
CA MET A 299 -9.33 -18.56 -9.37
C MET A 299 -8.64 -17.86 -8.19
N VAL A 300 -8.74 -18.41 -6.98
CA VAL A 300 -8.04 -17.89 -5.80
C VAL A 300 -6.52 -17.90 -6.03
N LYS A 301 -5.94 -19.00 -6.53
CA LYS A 301 -4.51 -19.08 -6.87
C LYS A 301 -4.10 -18.03 -7.91
N PHE A 302 -4.95 -17.80 -8.92
CA PHE A 302 -4.72 -16.79 -9.95
C PHE A 302 -4.73 -15.37 -9.37
N LEU A 303 -5.78 -15.00 -8.64
CA LEU A 303 -5.93 -13.67 -8.03
C LEU A 303 -4.87 -13.36 -6.98
N TYR A 304 -4.44 -14.36 -6.22
CA TYR A 304 -3.47 -14.20 -5.14
C TYR A 304 -2.03 -14.05 -5.63
N ASN A 305 -1.66 -14.70 -6.76
CA ASN A 305 -0.27 -14.73 -7.22
C ASN A 305 -0.08 -14.26 -8.66
N TRP A 306 -0.79 -14.86 -9.62
CA TRP A 306 -0.55 -14.61 -11.05
C TRP A 306 -0.95 -13.22 -11.48
N LEU A 307 -2.13 -12.76 -11.09
CA LEU A 307 -2.61 -11.41 -11.44
C LEU A 307 -1.70 -10.32 -10.88
N PRO A 308 -1.31 -10.31 -9.58
CA PRO A 308 -0.32 -9.38 -9.05
C PRO A 308 1.02 -9.45 -9.78
N PHE A 309 1.53 -10.64 -10.09
CA PHE A 309 2.78 -10.80 -10.84
C PHE A 309 2.72 -10.13 -12.22
N ILE A 310 1.65 -10.39 -12.98
CA ILE A 310 1.46 -9.81 -14.31
C ILE A 310 1.41 -8.28 -14.23
N MET A 311 0.65 -7.73 -13.27
CA MET A 311 0.53 -6.29 -13.09
C MET A 311 1.87 -5.64 -12.72
N ILE A 312 2.65 -6.28 -11.82
CA ILE A 312 3.98 -5.80 -11.45
C ILE A 312 4.92 -5.84 -12.66
N ALA A 313 4.92 -6.93 -13.42
CA ALA A 313 5.77 -7.08 -14.58
C ALA A 313 5.49 -6.00 -15.65
N ILE A 314 4.20 -5.75 -15.95
CA ILE A 314 3.81 -4.67 -16.86
C ILE A 314 4.26 -3.31 -16.33
N MET A 315 4.01 -3.03 -15.04
CA MET A 315 4.36 -1.75 -14.45
C MET A 315 5.88 -1.54 -14.39
N PHE A 316 6.64 -2.59 -14.12
CA PHE A 316 8.11 -2.57 -14.12
C PHE A 316 8.66 -2.20 -15.50
N VAL A 317 8.12 -2.78 -16.58
CA VAL A 317 8.50 -2.42 -17.95
C VAL A 317 8.19 -0.95 -18.23
N ILE A 318 7.01 -0.46 -17.84
CA ILE A 318 6.64 0.95 -18.00
C ILE A 318 7.61 1.86 -17.23
N MET A 319 7.97 1.50 -15.99
CA MET A 319 8.89 2.29 -15.18
C MET A 319 10.27 2.38 -15.83
N ILE A 320 10.88 1.28 -16.22
CA ILE A 320 12.21 1.27 -16.86
C ILE A 320 12.20 2.06 -18.18
N MET A 321 11.18 1.91 -18.99
CA MET A 321 11.16 2.53 -20.31
C MET A 321 10.85 4.02 -20.29
N PHE A 322 10.00 4.47 -19.35
CA PHE A 322 9.42 5.82 -19.42
C PHE A 322 9.69 6.71 -18.22
N TYR A 323 10.08 6.16 -17.06
CA TYR A 323 10.28 6.94 -15.85
C TYR A 323 11.76 7.31 -15.63
N HIS A 324 12.13 8.54 -16.02
CA HIS A 324 13.48 9.07 -15.84
C HIS A 324 13.45 10.43 -15.12
N CYS A 325 12.47 10.65 -14.25
CA CYS A 325 12.19 11.93 -13.61
C CYS A 325 13.40 12.47 -12.82
N GLU A 326 14.05 11.63 -12.03
CA GLU A 326 15.22 12.02 -11.21
C GLU A 326 16.39 12.54 -12.05
N ARG A 327 16.62 11.90 -13.21
CA ARG A 327 17.68 12.33 -14.15
C ARG A 327 17.33 13.64 -14.83
N ASP A 328 16.08 13.81 -15.23
CA ASP A 328 15.64 15.00 -15.95
C ASP A 328 15.54 16.22 -15.01
N LEU A 329 15.16 16.03 -13.73
CA LEU A 329 15.22 17.05 -12.70
C LEU A 329 16.65 17.54 -12.46
N LYS A 330 17.63 16.64 -12.30
CA LYS A 330 19.04 17.01 -12.13
C LYS A 330 19.58 17.81 -13.32
N LYS A 331 19.12 17.50 -14.56
CA LYS A 331 19.51 18.28 -15.75
C LYS A 331 18.92 19.69 -15.74
N MET A 332 17.67 19.84 -15.27
CA MET A 332 17.04 21.16 -15.15
C MET A 332 17.74 22.01 -14.09
N GLU A 333 18.11 21.43 -12.95
CA GLU A 333 18.85 22.10 -11.88
C GLU A 333 20.28 22.50 -12.28
N ALA A 334 20.91 21.72 -13.15
CA ALA A 334 22.24 22.05 -13.68
C ALA A 334 22.22 23.13 -14.79
N ALA A 335 21.04 23.43 -15.33
CA ALA A 335 20.85 24.42 -16.39
C ALA A 335 20.36 25.77 -15.84
N GLU A 336 19.87 25.83 -14.60
CA GLU A 336 19.56 27.04 -13.81
C GLU A 336 20.83 27.60 -13.17
#